data_20c047302dc1db2ad0b475a8d4bfe989
#
_entry.id   20c047302dc1db2ad0b475a8d4bfe989
#
_cell.length_a   1.000
_cell.length_b   1.000
_cell.length_c   1.000
_cell.angle_alpha   90.00
_cell.angle_beta   90.00
_cell.angle_gamma   90.00
#
_symmetry.space_group_name_H-M   'P 1'
#
loop_
_entity.id
_entity.type
_entity.pdbx_description
1 polymer ?
#
loop_
_entity_poly.entity_id
_entity_poly.type
_entity_poly.pdbx_seq_one_letter_code
_entity_poly.pdbx_strand_id
1 'polypeptide(L)'
;MEGDNTAQGYCRRAAEYGKRLLEVSPDLILCSSGPYPDEEWAEHSAGQLKTIAPLVSLHSYVGQPLFTVPDNFRKEYYDCIDKVNSQCRNLVHTLRAQLADEKQKISFDEWNVWYSWYRPKCVSDGIFTAAMLHMLMEEAGPSGIFAACHFEAVNEGAIRVEWDRAFLTPSGQMFAVMKNHIGGRLCFAGQDAVATEKDQVLTVTLLNRSFEEKKEFILPRYGKQITAILYRADQVLPYSDFEVTEVKLRETGENRVAVLPKHSMMLIQMKKE
;
A
#
# COMPACT_ATOMS: atom_id res chain seq x y z
N MET A 1 -34.71 13.41 -12.46
CA MET A 1 -33.90 13.07 -13.64
C MET A 1 -33.19 11.77 -13.31
N GLU A 2 -33.68 10.68 -13.85
CA GLU A 2 -32.93 9.41 -13.79
C GLU A 2 -31.67 9.63 -14.62
N GLY A 3 -30.52 9.66 -13.97
CA GLY A 3 -29.25 9.77 -14.65
C GLY A 3 -29.00 8.51 -15.45
N ASP A 4 -28.53 8.67 -16.68
CA ASP A 4 -28.00 7.58 -17.50
C ASP A 4 -26.72 7.04 -16.79
N ASN A 5 -26.90 6.00 -15.98
CA ASN A 5 -25.85 5.35 -15.18
C ASN A 5 -25.11 4.25 -15.96
N THR A 6 -25.06 4.35 -17.27
CA THR A 6 -24.26 3.48 -18.12
C THR A 6 -22.82 3.99 -18.23
N ALA A 7 -21.87 3.10 -18.51
CA ALA A 7 -20.48 3.47 -18.78
C ALA A 7 -20.38 4.49 -19.92
N GLN A 8 -21.18 4.31 -20.98
CA GLN A 8 -21.23 5.23 -22.11
C GLN A 8 -21.77 6.62 -21.71
N GLY A 9 -22.86 6.66 -20.92
CA GLY A 9 -23.41 7.91 -20.41
C GLY A 9 -22.45 8.67 -19.51
N TYR A 10 -21.72 7.95 -18.65
CA TYR A 10 -20.64 8.48 -17.86
C TYR A 10 -19.54 9.09 -18.74
N CYS A 11 -19.01 8.35 -19.72
CA CYS A 11 -17.92 8.81 -20.60
C CYS A 11 -18.31 10.09 -21.36
N ARG A 12 -19.54 10.18 -21.87
CA ARG A 12 -20.02 11.38 -22.53
C ARG A 12 -19.98 12.61 -21.61
N ARG A 13 -20.52 12.49 -20.39
CA ARG A 13 -20.52 13.59 -19.41
C ARG A 13 -19.11 13.93 -18.93
N ALA A 14 -18.31 12.90 -18.62
CA ALA A 14 -16.93 13.10 -18.17
C ALA A 14 -16.06 13.80 -19.24
N ALA A 15 -16.26 13.46 -20.52
CA ALA A 15 -15.56 14.12 -21.62
C ALA A 15 -15.98 15.61 -21.75
N GLU A 16 -17.24 15.93 -21.59
CA GLU A 16 -17.73 17.32 -21.62
C GLU A 16 -17.18 18.12 -20.44
N TYR A 17 -17.32 17.60 -19.22
CA TYR A 17 -16.83 18.30 -18.02
C TYR A 17 -15.30 18.40 -17.99
N GLY A 18 -14.60 17.34 -18.39
CA GLY A 18 -13.14 17.34 -18.47
C GLY A 18 -12.60 18.40 -19.44
N LYS A 19 -13.23 18.56 -20.63
CA LYS A 19 -12.87 19.64 -21.56
C LYS A 19 -13.04 21.02 -20.93
N ARG A 20 -14.17 21.25 -20.25
CA ARG A 20 -14.42 22.54 -19.56
C ARG A 20 -13.42 22.82 -18.45
N LEU A 21 -13.06 21.81 -17.67
CA LEU A 21 -12.04 21.94 -16.62
C LEU A 21 -10.68 22.29 -17.22
N LEU A 22 -10.28 21.64 -18.30
CA LEU A 22 -9.00 21.91 -18.98
C LEU A 22 -8.98 23.27 -19.71
N GLU A 23 -10.13 23.81 -20.16
CA GLU A 23 -10.24 25.18 -20.65
C GLU A 23 -9.91 26.22 -19.55
N VAL A 24 -10.32 25.93 -18.30
CA VAL A 24 -10.08 26.83 -17.15
C VAL A 24 -8.68 26.65 -16.57
N SER A 25 -8.21 25.40 -16.51
CA SER A 25 -6.89 25.05 -15.95
C SER A 25 -6.24 23.94 -16.80
N PRO A 26 -5.43 24.30 -17.80
CA PRO A 26 -4.83 23.34 -18.73
C PRO A 26 -3.85 22.34 -18.10
N ASP A 27 -3.30 22.67 -16.93
CA ASP A 27 -2.31 21.83 -16.22
C ASP A 27 -2.94 20.77 -15.31
N LEU A 28 -4.27 20.67 -15.26
CA LEU A 28 -4.95 19.66 -14.48
C LEU A 28 -4.66 18.27 -15.03
N ILE A 29 -4.36 17.34 -14.11
CA ILE A 29 -4.31 15.90 -14.41
C ILE A 29 -5.63 15.30 -13.94
N LEU A 30 -6.47 14.94 -14.91
CA LEU A 30 -7.79 14.41 -14.61
C LEU A 30 -7.73 12.89 -14.43
N CYS A 31 -8.54 12.38 -13.50
CA CYS A 31 -8.74 10.97 -13.24
C CYS A 31 -10.18 10.59 -13.57
N SER A 32 -10.36 9.56 -14.38
CA SER A 32 -11.69 9.01 -14.62
C SER A 32 -12.09 8.04 -13.52
N SER A 33 -13.38 7.96 -13.22
CA SER A 33 -13.90 6.93 -12.34
C SER A 33 -13.55 5.54 -12.89
N GLY A 34 -13.03 4.71 -12.01
CA GLY A 34 -12.56 3.37 -12.35
C GLY A 34 -13.59 2.28 -12.08
N PRO A 35 -13.18 1.06 -12.29
CA PRO A 35 -14.06 -0.07 -12.39
C PRO A 35 -14.21 -0.80 -11.06
N TYR A 36 -14.67 -0.34 -10.04
CA TYR A 36 -14.94 -1.25 -8.93
C TYR A 36 -16.45 -1.47 -8.79
N PRO A 37 -16.92 -2.69 -8.94
CA PRO A 37 -16.29 -3.96 -9.38
C PRO A 37 -16.45 -4.28 -10.88
N ASP A 38 -16.80 -3.32 -11.74
CA ASP A 38 -17.28 -3.51 -13.11
C ASP A 38 -16.14 -3.36 -14.12
N GLU A 39 -15.67 -4.50 -14.67
CA GLU A 39 -14.60 -4.54 -15.67
C GLU A 39 -15.00 -3.86 -17.00
N GLU A 40 -16.26 -3.95 -17.41
CA GLU A 40 -16.78 -3.32 -18.64
C GLU A 40 -16.71 -1.80 -18.52
N TRP A 41 -16.96 -1.27 -17.32
CA TRP A 41 -16.84 0.16 -17.06
C TRP A 41 -15.43 0.69 -17.30
N ALA A 42 -14.38 -0.05 -16.85
CA ALA A 42 -12.99 0.33 -17.05
C ALA A 42 -12.61 0.35 -18.53
N GLU A 43 -12.97 -0.68 -19.26
CA GLU A 43 -12.66 -0.78 -20.69
C GLU A 43 -13.26 0.41 -21.47
N HIS A 44 -14.51 0.75 -21.20
CA HIS A 44 -15.16 1.90 -21.82
C HIS A 44 -14.51 3.24 -21.44
N SER A 45 -14.27 3.46 -20.15
CA SER A 45 -13.69 4.72 -19.67
C SER A 45 -12.25 4.90 -20.14
N ALA A 46 -11.42 3.86 -20.07
CA ALA A 46 -10.05 3.89 -20.54
C ALA A 46 -9.98 4.24 -22.05
N GLY A 47 -10.80 3.59 -22.88
CA GLY A 47 -10.80 3.84 -24.34
C GLY A 47 -11.28 5.23 -24.71
N GLN A 48 -12.41 5.67 -24.16
CA GLN A 48 -13.07 6.91 -24.54
C GLN A 48 -12.48 8.16 -23.90
N LEU A 49 -11.93 8.05 -22.69
CA LEU A 49 -11.42 9.21 -21.94
C LEU A 49 -9.90 9.37 -21.98
N LYS A 50 -9.15 8.52 -22.68
CA LYS A 50 -7.69 8.50 -22.70
C LYS A 50 -7.00 9.84 -22.99
N THR A 51 -7.62 10.70 -23.79
CA THR A 51 -7.09 12.01 -24.18
C THR A 51 -7.44 13.13 -23.18
N ILE A 52 -8.39 12.89 -22.29
CA ILE A 52 -8.92 13.89 -21.35
C ILE A 52 -8.52 13.55 -19.94
N ALA A 53 -8.67 12.28 -19.55
CA ALA A 53 -8.32 11.76 -18.24
C ALA A 53 -7.23 10.66 -18.39
N PRO A 54 -5.94 11.04 -18.27
CA PRO A 54 -4.84 10.09 -18.37
C PRO A 54 -4.74 9.15 -17.18
N LEU A 55 -5.46 9.39 -16.10
CA LEU A 55 -5.55 8.51 -14.96
C LEU A 55 -6.88 7.78 -14.91
N VAL A 56 -6.83 6.52 -14.48
CA VAL A 56 -8.01 5.69 -14.20
C VAL A 56 -7.98 5.27 -12.75
N SER A 57 -9.04 5.57 -12.01
CA SER A 57 -9.20 5.26 -10.60
C SER A 57 -9.33 3.76 -10.37
N LEU A 58 -8.78 3.26 -9.28
CA LEU A 58 -8.93 1.89 -8.79
C LEU A 58 -9.16 1.91 -7.28
N HIS A 59 -10.18 1.18 -6.82
CA HIS A 59 -10.46 1.00 -5.41
C HIS A 59 -10.37 -0.47 -5.03
N SER A 60 -9.86 -0.78 -3.84
CA SER A 60 -9.89 -2.13 -3.31
C SER A 60 -9.93 -2.15 -1.79
N TYR A 61 -10.97 -2.79 -1.27
CA TYR A 61 -11.11 -3.07 0.14
C TYR A 61 -11.07 -4.58 0.37
N VAL A 62 -10.36 -5.02 1.39
CA VAL A 62 -10.15 -6.43 1.68
C VAL A 62 -10.75 -6.82 3.04
N GLY A 63 -11.00 -8.12 3.24
CA GLY A 63 -11.58 -8.65 4.47
C GLY A 63 -13.09 -8.60 4.47
N GLN A 64 -13.68 -8.69 5.65
CA GLN A 64 -15.12 -8.64 5.88
C GLN A 64 -15.44 -7.50 6.83
N PRO A 65 -16.63 -6.91 6.76
CA PRO A 65 -17.10 -5.99 7.78
C PRO A 65 -17.14 -6.70 9.14
N LEU A 66 -16.28 -6.27 10.08
CA LEU A 66 -16.21 -6.83 11.42
C LEU A 66 -16.88 -5.87 12.39
N PHE A 67 -18.12 -6.16 12.76
CA PHE A 67 -18.84 -5.41 13.79
C PHE A 67 -18.54 -5.90 15.20
N THR A 68 -17.95 -7.09 15.32
CA THR A 68 -17.48 -7.70 16.55
C THR A 68 -16.12 -8.32 16.35
N VAL A 69 -15.38 -8.56 17.43
CA VAL A 69 -14.13 -9.33 17.33
C VAL A 69 -14.47 -10.76 16.93
N PRO A 70 -13.94 -11.30 15.83
CA PRO A 70 -14.24 -12.65 15.41
C PRO A 70 -13.65 -13.68 16.36
N ASP A 71 -14.35 -14.80 16.57
CA ASP A 71 -13.85 -15.93 17.35
C ASP A 71 -12.56 -16.53 16.75
N ASN A 72 -12.43 -16.43 15.43
CA ASN A 72 -11.24 -16.86 14.70
C ASN A 72 -10.47 -15.67 14.13
N PHE A 73 -9.87 -14.88 15.00
CA PHE A 73 -9.09 -13.69 14.61
C PHE A 73 -7.91 -14.03 13.66
N ARG A 74 -7.33 -15.22 13.79
CA ARG A 74 -6.27 -15.70 12.91
C ARG A 74 -6.74 -15.81 11.45
N LYS A 75 -7.93 -16.35 11.22
CA LYS A 75 -8.48 -16.46 9.87
C LYS A 75 -8.63 -15.09 9.22
N GLU A 76 -9.21 -14.15 9.94
CA GLU A 76 -9.40 -12.77 9.46
C GLU A 76 -8.07 -12.08 9.15
N TYR A 77 -7.04 -12.32 9.97
CA TYR A 77 -5.70 -11.83 9.73
C TYR A 77 -5.16 -12.30 8.38
N TYR A 78 -5.17 -13.60 8.13
CA TYR A 78 -4.68 -14.16 6.87
C TYR A 78 -5.55 -13.77 5.68
N ASP A 79 -6.86 -13.75 5.82
CA ASP A 79 -7.79 -13.35 4.77
C ASP A 79 -7.50 -11.93 4.27
N CYS A 80 -7.13 -11.01 5.15
CA CYS A 80 -6.76 -9.65 4.76
C CYS A 80 -5.39 -9.60 4.07
N ILE A 81 -4.37 -10.24 4.63
CA ILE A 81 -2.99 -10.14 4.14
C ILE A 81 -2.81 -10.88 2.82
N ASP A 82 -3.38 -12.07 2.70
CA ASP A 82 -3.29 -12.86 1.47
C ASP A 82 -3.99 -12.20 0.28
N LYS A 83 -5.01 -11.38 0.56
CA LYS A 83 -5.72 -10.60 -0.47
C LYS A 83 -4.91 -9.45 -1.07
N VAL A 84 -3.80 -9.04 -0.46
CA VAL A 84 -2.89 -8.08 -1.10
C VAL A 84 -2.44 -8.58 -2.47
N ASN A 85 -2.10 -9.86 -2.57
CA ASN A 85 -1.69 -10.44 -3.85
C ASN A 85 -2.88 -10.99 -4.65
N SER A 86 -3.74 -11.79 -4.03
CA SER A 86 -4.83 -12.49 -4.73
C SER A 86 -5.98 -11.58 -5.16
N GLN A 87 -6.11 -10.40 -4.58
CA GLN A 87 -7.13 -9.41 -4.95
C GLN A 87 -6.51 -8.11 -5.45
N CYS A 88 -5.77 -7.37 -4.60
CA CYS A 88 -5.31 -6.02 -4.95
C CYS A 88 -4.33 -6.02 -6.14
N ARG A 89 -3.33 -6.91 -6.15
CA ARG A 89 -2.40 -7.04 -7.28
C ARG A 89 -3.11 -7.50 -8.55
N ASN A 90 -4.00 -8.46 -8.46
CA ASN A 90 -4.77 -8.94 -9.62
C ASN A 90 -5.63 -7.83 -10.22
N LEU A 91 -6.28 -6.99 -9.40
CA LEU A 91 -7.04 -5.83 -9.89
C LEU A 91 -6.13 -4.84 -10.62
N VAL A 92 -4.94 -4.55 -10.10
CA VAL A 92 -3.95 -3.70 -10.76
C VAL A 92 -3.58 -4.27 -12.14
N HIS A 93 -3.27 -5.57 -12.22
CA HIS A 93 -2.90 -6.22 -13.48
C HIS A 93 -4.08 -6.25 -14.46
N THR A 94 -5.29 -6.55 -13.99
CA THR A 94 -6.50 -6.55 -14.83
C THR A 94 -6.76 -5.16 -15.40
N LEU A 95 -6.74 -4.12 -14.56
CA LEU A 95 -6.92 -2.76 -15.03
C LEU A 95 -5.81 -2.35 -16.00
N ARG A 96 -4.53 -2.67 -15.71
CA ARG A 96 -3.42 -2.36 -16.62
C ARG A 96 -3.64 -2.98 -18.01
N ALA A 97 -4.13 -4.22 -18.07
CA ALA A 97 -4.42 -4.90 -19.34
C ALA A 97 -5.57 -4.25 -20.13
N GLN A 98 -6.50 -3.57 -19.45
CA GLN A 98 -7.65 -2.87 -20.05
C GLN A 98 -7.32 -1.44 -20.49
N LEU A 99 -6.23 -0.83 -19.98
CA LEU A 99 -5.83 0.51 -20.39
C LEU A 99 -5.44 0.53 -21.88
N ALA A 100 -6.02 1.47 -22.62
CA ALA A 100 -5.88 1.55 -24.06
C ALA A 100 -4.48 1.99 -24.54
N ASP A 101 -3.68 2.55 -23.64
CA ASP A 101 -2.43 3.22 -24.00
C ASP A 101 -1.46 3.15 -22.79
N GLU A 102 -0.15 3.00 -23.07
CA GLU A 102 0.89 2.98 -22.03
C GLU A 102 1.02 4.32 -21.27
N LYS A 103 0.53 5.42 -21.85
CA LYS A 103 0.51 6.73 -21.20
C LYS A 103 -0.56 6.83 -20.14
N GLN A 104 -1.61 6.03 -20.24
CA GLN A 104 -2.60 5.96 -19.16
C GLN A 104 -2.00 5.29 -17.94
N LYS A 105 -2.29 5.85 -16.76
CA LYS A 105 -1.77 5.38 -15.48
C LYS A 105 -2.92 5.04 -14.53
N ILE A 106 -2.62 4.23 -13.54
CA ILE A 106 -3.57 3.84 -12.50
C ILE A 106 -3.44 4.81 -11.34
N SER A 107 -4.56 5.37 -10.90
CA SER A 107 -4.72 6.00 -9.60
C SER A 107 -5.36 4.98 -8.66
N PHE A 108 -4.56 4.35 -7.80
CA PHE A 108 -5.11 3.44 -6.79
C PHE A 108 -5.54 4.27 -5.57
N ASP A 109 -6.58 5.06 -5.76
CA ASP A 109 -6.94 6.19 -4.90
C ASP A 109 -7.82 5.82 -3.71
N GLU A 110 -8.26 4.55 -3.57
CA GLU A 110 -8.84 4.05 -2.34
C GLU A 110 -8.41 2.60 -2.06
N TRP A 111 -7.79 2.38 -0.88
CA TRP A 111 -7.51 1.04 -0.38
C TRP A 111 -7.46 0.99 1.14
N ASN A 112 -8.05 -0.03 1.72
CA ASN A 112 -8.00 -0.33 3.15
C ASN A 112 -8.59 -1.73 3.40
N VAL A 113 -8.69 -2.12 4.69
CA VAL A 113 -9.57 -3.19 5.12
C VAL A 113 -11.01 -2.69 5.21
N TRP A 114 -11.99 -3.57 4.92
CA TRP A 114 -13.41 -3.20 4.94
C TRP A 114 -13.85 -2.63 6.30
N TYR A 115 -14.61 -1.55 6.26
CA TYR A 115 -15.20 -0.86 7.41
C TYR A 115 -14.20 -0.65 8.54
N SER A 116 -13.06 -0.11 8.21
CA SER A 116 -11.95 0.12 9.12
C SER A 116 -12.34 0.94 10.37
N TRP A 117 -13.33 1.82 10.26
CA TRP A 117 -13.85 2.61 11.39
C TRP A 117 -14.58 1.78 12.47
N TYR A 118 -15.12 0.61 12.12
CA TYR A 118 -15.81 -0.26 13.07
C TYR A 118 -14.91 -1.25 13.79
N ARG A 119 -13.76 -1.56 13.18
CA ARG A 119 -12.87 -2.57 13.77
C ARG A 119 -11.84 -1.92 14.68
N PRO A 120 -11.52 -2.57 15.82
CA PRO A 120 -10.41 -2.14 16.64
C PRO A 120 -9.11 -2.20 15.85
N LYS A 121 -8.34 -1.11 15.86
CA LYS A 121 -7.01 -1.09 15.24
C LYS A 121 -6.10 -2.09 15.92
N CYS A 122 -5.29 -2.79 15.14
CA CYS A 122 -4.38 -3.78 15.65
C CYS A 122 -3.19 -3.98 14.71
N VAL A 123 -2.24 -4.77 15.17
CA VAL A 123 -1.01 -5.09 14.41
C VAL A 123 -1.31 -5.70 13.04
N SER A 124 -2.41 -6.47 12.87
CA SER A 124 -2.77 -7.00 11.54
C SER A 124 -3.01 -5.91 10.51
N ASP A 125 -3.60 -4.76 10.92
CA ASP A 125 -3.82 -3.63 10.03
C ASP A 125 -2.49 -3.01 9.60
N GLY A 126 -1.52 -2.96 10.52
CA GLY A 126 -0.15 -2.53 10.22
C GLY A 126 0.55 -3.47 9.23
N ILE A 127 0.52 -4.78 9.46
CA ILE A 127 1.14 -5.77 8.55
C ILE A 127 0.46 -5.75 7.17
N PHE A 128 -0.87 -5.62 7.11
CA PHE A 128 -1.60 -5.42 5.86
C PHE A 128 -1.13 -4.16 5.14
N THR A 129 -1.04 -3.04 5.85
CA THR A 129 -0.56 -1.76 5.30
C THR A 129 0.87 -1.87 4.76
N ALA A 130 1.78 -2.51 5.50
CA ALA A 130 3.14 -2.74 5.04
C ALA A 130 3.18 -3.61 3.77
N ALA A 131 2.40 -4.69 3.73
CA ALA A 131 2.30 -5.57 2.57
C ALA A 131 1.73 -4.83 1.34
N MET A 132 0.71 -3.98 1.52
CA MET A 132 0.18 -3.13 0.45
C MET A 132 1.23 -2.16 -0.06
N LEU A 133 1.94 -1.45 0.82
CA LEU A 133 2.97 -0.49 0.40
C LEU A 133 4.13 -1.18 -0.33
N HIS A 134 4.55 -2.38 0.09
CA HIS A 134 5.54 -3.17 -0.65
C HIS A 134 5.02 -3.54 -2.06
N MET A 135 3.80 -4.03 -2.16
CA MET A 135 3.16 -4.37 -3.43
C MET A 135 3.05 -3.15 -4.35
N LEU A 136 2.62 -2.01 -3.82
CA LEU A 136 2.50 -0.77 -4.59
C LEU A 136 3.86 -0.28 -5.11
N MET A 137 4.94 -0.40 -4.32
CA MET A 137 6.29 -0.06 -4.77
C MET A 137 6.81 -1.04 -5.84
N GLU A 138 6.48 -2.32 -5.74
CA GLU A 138 6.83 -3.33 -6.76
C GLU A 138 6.10 -3.05 -8.08
N GLU A 139 4.80 -2.70 -8.03
CA GLU A 139 3.96 -2.49 -9.20
C GLU A 139 4.01 -1.07 -9.78
N ALA A 140 4.58 -0.10 -9.09
CA ALA A 140 4.57 1.31 -9.51
C ALA A 140 5.12 1.52 -10.93
N GLY A 141 6.26 0.92 -11.24
CA GLY A 141 6.87 0.96 -12.58
C GLY A 141 6.15 0.06 -13.59
N PRO A 142 6.13 -1.27 -13.36
CA PRO A 142 5.58 -2.24 -14.33
C PRO A 142 4.12 -2.00 -14.66
N SER A 143 3.28 -1.70 -13.69
CA SER A 143 1.83 -1.52 -13.88
C SER A 143 1.43 -0.06 -14.07
N GLY A 144 2.37 0.87 -13.94
CA GLY A 144 2.11 2.29 -14.16
C GLY A 144 1.19 2.92 -13.13
N ILE A 145 1.34 2.56 -11.85
CA ILE A 145 0.63 3.22 -10.75
C ILE A 145 1.20 4.64 -10.59
N PHE A 146 0.35 5.65 -10.75
CA PHE A 146 0.70 7.06 -10.61
C PHE A 146 0.61 7.53 -9.16
N ALA A 147 -0.44 7.12 -8.47
CA ALA A 147 -0.70 7.45 -7.08
C ALA A 147 -1.41 6.29 -6.38
N ALA A 148 -1.25 6.22 -5.05
CA ALA A 148 -2.00 5.29 -4.21
C ALA A 148 -2.37 5.98 -2.90
N CYS A 149 -3.66 6.02 -2.56
CA CYS A 149 -4.18 6.73 -1.41
C CYS A 149 -4.85 5.76 -0.44
N HIS A 150 -4.38 5.74 0.79
CA HIS A 150 -5.00 4.98 1.85
C HIS A 150 -6.30 5.66 2.29
N PHE A 151 -7.40 4.95 2.31
CA PHE A 151 -8.71 5.45 2.68
C PHE A 151 -9.11 5.00 4.09
N GLU A 152 -9.21 5.94 5.03
CA GLU A 152 -8.66 7.28 4.98
C GLU A 152 -7.65 7.49 6.11
N ALA A 153 -6.90 8.61 6.06
CA ALA A 153 -5.79 8.82 6.98
C ALA A 153 -6.22 8.93 8.44
N VAL A 154 -7.32 9.67 8.71
CA VAL A 154 -7.75 10.01 10.09
C VAL A 154 -8.91 9.14 10.54
N ASN A 155 -8.79 8.55 11.71
CA ASN A 155 -9.75 7.70 12.41
C ASN A 155 -10.12 6.37 11.75
N GLU A 156 -9.96 6.22 10.43
CA GLU A 156 -10.14 4.95 9.75
C GLU A 156 -8.83 4.18 9.53
N GLY A 157 -7.71 4.85 9.50
CA GLY A 157 -6.45 4.25 9.14
C GLY A 157 -5.25 4.67 9.97
N ALA A 158 -4.45 5.58 9.41
CA ALA A 158 -3.10 5.85 9.90
C ALA A 158 -3.03 6.67 11.19
N ILE A 159 -3.98 7.58 11.40
CA ILE A 159 -3.97 8.52 12.52
C ILE A 159 -5.25 8.37 13.32
N ARG A 160 -5.12 8.13 14.61
CA ARG A 160 -6.23 8.21 15.54
C ARG A 160 -6.22 9.55 16.25
N VAL A 161 -7.36 10.23 16.21
CA VAL A 161 -7.59 11.48 16.92
C VAL A 161 -8.57 11.20 18.07
N GLU A 162 -8.16 11.54 19.27
CA GLU A 162 -8.95 11.53 20.49
C GLU A 162 -9.15 12.97 20.96
N TRP A 163 -9.89 13.16 22.06
CA TRP A 163 -10.25 14.49 22.54
C TRP A 163 -9.03 15.43 22.76
N ASP A 164 -7.94 14.91 23.30
CA ASP A 164 -6.77 15.69 23.75
C ASP A 164 -5.46 15.31 23.05
N ARG A 165 -5.47 14.32 22.15
CA ARG A 165 -4.28 13.80 21.51
C ARG A 165 -4.55 13.19 20.13
N ALA A 166 -3.47 13.11 19.35
CA ALA A 166 -3.45 12.34 18.13
C ALA A 166 -2.22 11.42 18.14
N PHE A 167 -2.35 10.20 17.60
CA PHE A 167 -1.25 9.24 17.53
C PHE A 167 -1.35 8.37 16.29
N LEU A 168 -0.24 7.76 15.92
CA LEU A 168 -0.19 6.81 14.82
C LEU A 168 -0.77 5.46 15.28
N THR A 169 -1.66 4.90 14.48
CA THR A 169 -2.09 3.51 14.59
C THR A 169 -0.98 2.58 14.09
N PRO A 170 -1.08 1.25 14.23
CA PRO A 170 -0.16 0.32 13.58
C PRO A 170 0.00 0.56 12.07
N SER A 171 -1.09 0.89 11.35
CA SER A 171 -1.02 1.32 9.93
C SER A 171 -0.20 2.59 9.76
N GLY A 172 -0.42 3.60 10.59
CA GLY A 172 0.34 4.85 10.57
C GLY A 172 1.82 4.67 10.86
N GLN A 173 2.17 3.75 11.76
CA GLN A 173 3.56 3.40 12.03
C GLN A 173 4.23 2.80 10.78
N MET A 174 3.53 1.99 9.99
CA MET A 174 4.07 1.45 8.74
C MET A 174 4.27 2.54 7.68
N PHE A 175 3.38 3.51 7.57
CA PHE A 175 3.63 4.70 6.74
C PHE A 175 4.87 5.47 7.21
N ALA A 176 5.05 5.63 8.54
CA ALA A 176 6.23 6.29 9.11
C ALA A 176 7.53 5.51 8.84
N VAL A 177 7.47 4.18 8.75
CA VAL A 177 8.60 3.35 8.31
C VAL A 177 8.87 3.55 6.83
N MET A 178 7.85 3.41 5.99
CA MET A 178 8.00 3.47 4.54
C MET A 178 8.39 4.85 4.00
N LYS A 179 8.11 5.94 4.71
CA LYS A 179 8.59 7.29 4.33
C LYS A 179 10.11 7.38 4.17
N ASN A 180 10.88 6.48 4.77
CA ASN A 180 12.33 6.45 4.65
C ASN A 180 12.82 6.08 3.23
N HIS A 181 11.93 5.57 2.38
CA HIS A 181 12.21 5.29 0.96
C HIS A 181 12.02 6.51 0.05
N ILE A 182 11.42 7.60 0.55
CA ILE A 182 11.04 8.77 -0.27
C ILE A 182 12.26 9.43 -0.91
N GLY A 183 12.20 9.60 -2.24
CA GLY A 183 13.24 10.20 -3.03
C GLY A 183 14.47 9.30 -3.24
N GLY A 184 14.42 8.05 -2.80
CA GLY A 184 15.44 7.05 -3.09
C GLY A 184 15.21 6.37 -4.45
N ARG A 185 16.29 5.98 -5.11
CA ARG A 185 16.25 5.14 -6.31
C ARG A 185 15.91 3.71 -5.88
N LEU A 186 14.87 3.14 -6.46
CA LEU A 186 14.46 1.76 -6.17
C LEU A 186 15.55 0.79 -6.65
N CYS A 187 16.05 -0.04 -5.73
CA CYS A 187 17.06 -1.07 -5.98
C CYS A 187 16.44 -2.47 -6.04
N PHE A 188 15.43 -2.69 -5.22
CA PHE A 188 14.68 -3.94 -5.14
C PHE A 188 13.28 -3.68 -4.58
N ALA A 189 12.29 -4.35 -5.15
CA ALA A 189 10.95 -4.42 -4.58
C ALA A 189 10.38 -5.83 -4.76
N GLY A 190 9.76 -6.32 -3.70
CA GLY A 190 9.07 -7.61 -3.65
C GLY A 190 8.20 -7.67 -2.40
N GLN A 191 7.40 -8.74 -2.30
CA GLN A 191 6.36 -8.87 -1.28
C GLN A 191 6.84 -8.67 0.17
N ASP A 192 8.04 -9.15 0.48
CA ASP A 192 8.55 -9.18 1.85
C ASP A 192 9.79 -8.30 2.05
N ALA A 193 10.24 -7.60 1.00
CA ALA A 193 11.39 -6.70 1.09
C ALA A 193 11.30 -5.60 0.04
N VAL A 194 11.71 -4.39 0.43
CA VAL A 194 11.93 -3.25 -0.46
C VAL A 194 13.26 -2.61 -0.11
N ALA A 195 14.01 -2.19 -1.12
CA ALA A 195 15.28 -1.49 -0.94
C ALA A 195 15.39 -0.28 -1.86
N THR A 196 15.78 0.85 -1.30
CA THR A 196 16.08 2.09 -2.04
C THR A 196 17.42 2.67 -1.62
N GLU A 197 18.07 3.37 -2.53
CA GLU A 197 19.35 4.05 -2.29
C GLU A 197 19.21 5.56 -2.48
N LYS A 198 19.67 6.33 -1.51
CA LYS A 198 19.75 7.79 -1.55
C LYS A 198 20.95 8.27 -0.76
N ASP A 199 21.73 9.19 -1.33
CA ASP A 199 22.85 9.86 -0.64
C ASP A 199 23.80 8.87 0.05
N GLN A 200 24.14 7.77 -0.61
CA GLN A 200 24.98 6.67 -0.11
C GLN A 200 24.39 5.92 1.09
N VAL A 201 23.11 6.06 1.34
CA VAL A 201 22.35 5.27 2.30
C VAL A 201 21.47 4.28 1.58
N LEU A 202 21.65 3.00 1.86
CA LEU A 202 20.73 1.94 1.46
C LEU A 202 19.70 1.76 2.56
N THR A 203 18.46 2.08 2.25
CA THR A 203 17.29 1.84 3.10
C THR A 203 16.62 0.55 2.69
N VAL A 204 16.42 -0.36 3.62
CA VAL A 204 15.75 -1.65 3.40
C VAL A 204 14.63 -1.80 4.40
N THR A 205 13.45 -2.17 3.92
CA THR A 205 12.37 -2.64 4.77
C THR A 205 12.13 -4.12 4.51
N LEU A 206 12.03 -4.89 5.60
CA LEU A 206 11.77 -6.33 5.58
C LEU A 206 10.47 -6.60 6.33
N LEU A 207 9.64 -7.48 5.77
CA LEU A 207 8.32 -7.82 6.32
C LEU A 207 8.23 -9.33 6.58
N ASN A 208 7.86 -9.70 7.80
CA ASN A 208 7.44 -11.06 8.12
C ASN A 208 5.94 -11.10 8.38
N ARG A 209 5.19 -11.60 7.42
CA ARG A 209 3.73 -11.75 7.46
C ARG A 209 3.28 -13.04 8.14
N SER A 210 4.20 -13.94 8.50
CA SER A 210 3.84 -15.22 9.14
C SER A 210 3.14 -14.97 10.47
N PHE A 211 2.10 -15.73 10.72
CA PHE A 211 1.40 -15.73 12.00
C PHE A 211 2.11 -16.57 13.07
N GLU A 212 2.98 -17.49 12.67
CA GLU A 212 3.58 -18.47 13.58
C GLU A 212 5.11 -18.42 13.60
N GLU A 213 5.73 -18.19 12.46
CA GLU A 213 7.14 -18.46 12.27
C GLU A 213 7.97 -17.19 12.13
N LYS A 214 9.20 -17.26 12.64
CA LYS A 214 10.23 -16.27 12.31
C LYS A 214 10.69 -16.43 10.86
N LYS A 215 11.23 -15.37 10.27
CA LYS A 215 11.82 -15.36 8.94
C LYS A 215 13.23 -14.80 8.98
N GLU A 216 14.14 -15.41 8.23
CA GLU A 216 15.51 -14.91 8.07
C GLU A 216 15.70 -14.30 6.68
N PHE A 217 16.36 -13.17 6.63
CA PHE A 217 16.71 -12.48 5.40
C PHE A 217 18.22 -12.31 5.35
N ILE A 218 18.79 -12.68 4.21
CA ILE A 218 20.22 -12.50 3.94
C ILE A 218 20.41 -11.18 3.20
N LEU A 219 21.21 -10.29 3.77
CA LEU A 219 21.50 -8.97 3.24
C LEU A 219 22.96 -8.90 2.80
N PRO A 220 23.26 -8.24 1.66
CA PRO A 220 24.63 -7.98 1.26
C PRO A 220 25.31 -7.04 2.25
N ARG A 221 26.62 -7.10 2.35
CA ARG A 221 27.39 -6.08 3.07
C ARG A 221 27.36 -4.78 2.26
N TYR A 222 26.65 -3.80 2.82
CA TYR A 222 26.59 -2.45 2.31
C TYR A 222 26.96 -1.48 3.43
N GLY A 223 28.11 -0.81 3.32
CA GLY A 223 28.55 0.15 4.32
C GLY A 223 28.89 -0.44 5.70
N LYS A 224 29.35 0.41 6.61
CA LYS A 224 29.75 0.02 7.96
C LYS A 224 28.80 0.54 9.05
N GLN A 225 28.21 1.72 8.84
CA GLN A 225 27.23 2.26 9.78
C GLN A 225 25.87 1.64 9.50
N ILE A 226 25.29 0.97 10.49
CA ILE A 226 24.02 0.26 10.36
C ILE A 226 23.12 0.67 11.51
N THR A 227 21.90 1.02 11.16
CA THR A 227 20.77 1.13 12.10
C THR A 227 19.72 0.13 11.68
N ALA A 228 19.23 -0.67 12.61
CA ALA A 228 18.13 -1.60 12.37
C ALA A 228 17.07 -1.45 13.48
N ILE A 229 15.87 -1.12 13.10
CA ILE A 229 14.73 -0.90 13.99
C ILE A 229 13.67 -1.96 13.69
N LEU A 230 13.35 -2.76 14.69
CA LEU A 230 12.36 -3.83 14.63
C LEU A 230 11.05 -3.32 15.23
N TYR A 231 9.98 -3.47 14.44
CA TYR A 231 8.58 -3.31 14.82
C TYR A 231 7.98 -4.72 14.92
N ARG A 232 7.64 -5.16 16.14
CA ARG A 232 7.15 -6.52 16.38
C ARG A 232 5.94 -6.51 17.30
N ALA A 233 5.18 -7.60 17.28
CA ALA A 233 4.17 -7.87 18.29
C ALA A 233 4.16 -9.36 18.65
N ASP A 234 3.99 -9.67 19.91
CA ASP A 234 3.87 -11.05 20.37
C ASP A 234 2.51 -11.65 20.02
N GLN A 235 1.47 -10.79 19.98
CA GLN A 235 0.11 -11.19 19.73
C GLN A 235 -0.56 -10.21 18.74
N VAL A 236 -1.48 -10.75 17.95
CA VAL A 236 -2.34 -9.98 17.05
C VAL A 236 -3.74 -10.00 17.65
N LEU A 237 -4.00 -9.09 18.55
CA LEU A 237 -5.27 -8.92 19.25
C LEU A 237 -5.84 -7.53 18.97
N PRO A 238 -7.15 -7.32 19.16
CA PRO A 238 -7.75 -6.00 19.13
C PRO A 238 -6.98 -5.01 20.01
N TYR A 239 -6.74 -3.81 19.49
CA TYR A 239 -5.95 -2.75 20.12
C TYR A 239 -4.47 -3.09 20.39
N SER A 240 -3.94 -4.18 19.78
CA SER A 240 -2.51 -4.44 19.85
C SER A 240 -1.73 -3.40 19.05
N ASP A 241 -0.51 -3.13 19.49
CA ASP A 241 0.41 -2.18 18.86
C ASP A 241 1.79 -2.81 18.70
N PHE A 242 2.65 -2.21 17.88
CA PHE A 242 4.02 -2.67 17.75
C PHE A 242 4.88 -2.20 18.91
N GLU A 243 5.66 -3.14 19.44
CA GLU A 243 6.86 -2.83 20.23
C GLU A 243 7.98 -2.45 19.26
N VAL A 244 8.63 -1.32 19.52
CA VAL A 244 9.69 -0.78 18.66
C VAL A 244 11.02 -0.86 19.37
N THR A 245 11.99 -1.57 18.80
CA THR A 245 13.30 -1.79 19.40
C THR A 245 14.42 -1.65 18.36
N GLU A 246 15.55 -1.07 18.76
CA GLU A 246 16.77 -1.16 17.98
C GLU A 246 17.42 -2.53 18.16
N VAL A 247 17.84 -3.14 17.05
CA VAL A 247 18.41 -4.49 17.03
C VAL A 247 19.73 -4.53 16.27
N LYS A 248 20.54 -5.53 16.56
CA LYS A 248 21.78 -5.78 15.80
C LYS A 248 21.54 -6.91 14.79
N LEU A 249 22.05 -6.72 13.58
CA LEU A 249 22.07 -7.78 12.58
C LEU A 249 23.16 -8.80 12.93
N ARG A 250 22.89 -10.07 12.62
CA ARG A 250 23.90 -11.14 12.80
C ARG A 250 24.87 -11.12 11.62
N GLU A 251 26.16 -11.06 11.90
CA GLU A 251 27.21 -11.16 10.88
C GLU A 251 27.48 -12.61 10.53
N THR A 252 27.51 -12.95 9.23
CA THR A 252 27.84 -14.30 8.75
C THR A 252 28.71 -14.22 7.50
N GLY A 253 30.04 -14.43 7.66
CA GLY A 253 30.98 -14.31 6.53
C GLY A 253 30.86 -12.97 5.80
N GLU A 254 30.48 -13.01 4.53
CA GLU A 254 30.31 -11.80 3.71
C GLU A 254 28.90 -11.20 3.76
N ASN A 255 27.99 -11.77 4.54
CA ASN A 255 26.60 -11.36 4.61
C ASN A 255 26.21 -10.88 6.01
N ARG A 256 25.06 -10.22 6.06
CA ARG A 256 24.34 -9.93 7.29
C ARG A 256 23.00 -10.64 7.29
N VAL A 257 22.56 -11.11 8.43
CA VAL A 257 21.29 -11.80 8.57
C VAL A 257 20.38 -11.01 9.50
N ALA A 258 19.24 -10.60 8.97
CA ALA A 258 18.13 -10.06 9.74
C ALA A 258 17.16 -11.19 10.11
N VAL A 259 16.86 -11.32 11.39
CA VAL A 259 15.88 -12.31 11.88
C VAL A 259 14.65 -11.56 12.34
N LEU A 260 13.54 -11.76 11.64
CA LEU A 260 12.26 -11.14 11.96
C LEU A 260 11.36 -12.16 12.68
N PRO A 261 10.90 -11.86 13.90
CA PRO A 261 9.83 -12.62 14.53
C PRO A 261 8.57 -12.63 13.65
N LYS A 262 7.59 -13.44 14.00
CA LYS A 262 6.24 -13.34 13.44
C LYS A 262 5.68 -11.92 13.63
N HIS A 263 4.73 -11.52 12.79
CA HIS A 263 4.02 -10.22 12.85
C HIS A 263 4.98 -9.04 13.00
N SER A 264 5.99 -8.95 12.16
CA SER A 264 6.99 -7.89 12.33
C SER A 264 7.44 -7.27 11.02
N MET A 265 7.92 -6.04 11.13
CA MET A 265 8.63 -5.31 10.10
C MET A 265 9.95 -4.79 10.64
N MET A 266 10.98 -4.75 9.81
CA MET A 266 12.28 -4.17 10.18
C MET A 266 12.67 -3.09 9.18
N LEU A 267 13.03 -1.92 9.70
CA LEU A 267 13.68 -0.86 8.94
C LEU A 267 15.19 -0.97 9.16
N ILE A 268 15.94 -1.04 8.07
CA ILE A 268 17.40 -1.10 8.11
C ILE A 268 17.95 0.03 7.25
N GLN A 269 18.85 0.81 7.79
CA GLN A 269 19.62 1.80 7.06
C GLN A 269 21.11 1.49 7.15
N MET A 270 21.75 1.39 5.99
CA MET A 270 23.17 1.09 5.87
C MET A 270 23.84 2.21 5.09
N LYS A 271 24.84 2.87 5.68
CA LYS A 271 25.54 4.01 5.08
C LYS A 271 26.96 3.61 4.67
N LYS A 272 27.34 3.97 3.43
CA LYS A 272 28.74 3.95 2.98
C LYS A 272 29.51 5.06 3.71
N GLU A 273 30.80 4.80 3.97
CA GLU A 273 31.73 5.80 4.51
C GLU A 273 32.00 6.91 3.51
#